data_a3b565a77404a4b36fe1caa56c99501b
#
_entry.id   a3b565a77404a4b36fe1caa56c99501b
#
_cell.length_a   1.000
_cell.length_b   1.000
_cell.length_c   1.000
_cell.angle_alpha   90.00
_cell.angle_beta   90.00
_cell.angle_gamma   90.00
#
_symmetry.space_group_name_H-M   'P 1'
#
loop_
_entity.id
_entity.type
_entity.pdbx_description
1 polymer ?
#
loop_
_entity_poly.entity_id
_entity_poly.type
_entity_poly.pdbx_seq_one_letter_code
_entity_poly.pdbx_strand_id
1 'polypeptide(L)'
;MKDEEMIMKAKKWTFLLTSIATLALVTACTQSTSNTTASNTATSTTSTTNAKKTSYFTDKDYDTSYDEKSASTVTLSGSTATVSGDGVAVSDSTVTISKSGTYVISGQSDGVQIKIEAEKTDDVHIVLNGVTMTNTNAAISATSAGHVYL
;
A
#
# COMPACT_ATOMS: atom_id res chain seq x y z
N MET A 1 20.56 49.68 4.33
CA MET A 1 20.38 50.39 3.05
C MET A 1 20.30 49.34 1.97
N LYS A 2 19.22 49.40 1.26
CA LYS A 2 18.77 48.62 0.09
C LYS A 2 18.06 47.29 0.38
N ASP A 3 16.81 47.48 0.41
CA ASP A 3 15.72 46.57 0.26
C ASP A 3 15.83 45.81 -1.06
N GLU A 4 15.87 44.51 -0.99
CA GLU A 4 15.62 43.64 -2.14
C GLU A 4 14.25 43.01 -1.93
N GLU A 5 13.24 43.63 -2.49
CA GLU A 5 11.90 43.07 -2.68
C GLU A 5 12.02 41.84 -3.58
N MET A 6 11.83 40.64 -2.96
CA MET A 6 11.69 39.44 -3.74
C MET A 6 10.25 39.28 -4.19
N ILE A 7 10.01 39.74 -5.40
CA ILE A 7 8.74 39.66 -6.11
C ILE A 7 8.33 38.20 -6.29
N MET A 8 7.35 37.79 -5.51
CA MET A 8 6.64 36.53 -5.76
C MET A 8 5.81 36.65 -7.05
N LYS A 9 6.32 36.09 -8.13
CA LYS A 9 5.53 35.85 -9.33
C LYS A 9 4.56 34.70 -9.10
N ALA A 10 3.35 35.03 -8.68
CA ALA A 10 2.21 34.15 -8.74
C ALA A 10 1.90 33.79 -10.18
N LYS A 11 2.22 32.59 -10.61
CA LYS A 11 1.86 32.05 -11.91
C LYS A 11 0.41 31.56 -11.84
N LYS A 12 -0.50 32.43 -12.28
CA LYS A 12 -1.91 32.11 -12.50
C LYS A 12 -2.01 31.03 -13.57
N TRP A 13 -2.34 29.82 -13.20
CA TRP A 13 -2.70 28.78 -14.15
C TRP A 13 -4.21 28.80 -14.38
N THR A 14 -4.59 29.31 -15.53
CA THR A 14 -5.96 29.34 -16.01
C THR A 14 -6.28 27.96 -16.58
N PHE A 15 -7.14 27.20 -15.88
CA PHE A 15 -7.69 25.97 -16.43
C PHE A 15 -8.81 26.29 -17.40
N LEU A 16 -8.58 25.97 -18.67
CA LEU A 16 -9.59 26.02 -19.72
C LEU A 16 -10.44 24.73 -19.61
N LEU A 17 -11.71 24.89 -19.24
CA LEU A 17 -12.72 23.84 -19.30
C LEU A 17 -13.14 23.66 -20.77
N THR A 18 -12.82 22.54 -21.37
CA THR A 18 -13.47 22.06 -22.60
C THR A 18 -14.42 20.92 -22.26
N SER A 19 -15.71 21.27 -22.22
CA SER A 19 -16.85 20.34 -22.23
C SER A 19 -16.90 19.61 -23.57
N ILE A 20 -16.80 18.29 -23.56
CA ILE A 20 -17.21 17.44 -24.68
C ILE A 20 -18.27 16.50 -24.18
N ALA A 21 -19.51 16.82 -24.55
CA ALA A 21 -20.66 15.94 -24.44
C ALA A 21 -20.58 14.91 -25.57
N THR A 22 -20.56 13.62 -25.23
CA THR A 22 -20.80 12.55 -26.18
C THR A 22 -21.90 11.63 -25.70
N LEU A 23 -22.84 11.53 -26.60
CA LEU A 23 -24.16 10.93 -26.62
C LEU A 23 -24.11 9.41 -26.34
N ALA A 24 -25.02 8.93 -25.50
CA ALA A 24 -25.29 7.53 -25.21
C ALA A 24 -25.87 6.81 -26.43
N LEU A 25 -25.36 5.62 -26.73
CA LEU A 25 -26.04 4.61 -27.52
C LEU A 25 -26.33 3.42 -26.61
N VAL A 26 -27.61 3.30 -26.29
CA VAL A 26 -28.19 2.15 -25.61
C VAL A 26 -28.36 1.04 -26.63
N THR A 27 -27.63 -0.05 -26.48
CA THR A 27 -27.93 -1.29 -27.20
C THR A 27 -28.54 -2.28 -26.21
N ALA A 28 -29.84 -2.42 -26.33
CA ALA A 28 -30.60 -3.44 -25.64
C ALA A 28 -30.26 -4.80 -26.27
N CYS A 29 -29.80 -5.73 -25.44
CA CYS A 29 -29.71 -7.14 -25.80
C CYS A 29 -30.73 -7.93 -25.00
N THR A 30 -31.57 -8.56 -25.75
CA THR A 30 -32.79 -9.33 -25.50
C THR A 30 -32.58 -10.44 -24.47
N GLN A 31 -33.55 -10.54 -23.56
CA GLN A 31 -33.75 -11.65 -22.65
C GLN A 31 -33.92 -12.98 -23.39
N SER A 32 -33.30 -14.00 -22.87
CA SER A 32 -33.70 -15.38 -23.06
C SER A 32 -34.09 -15.96 -21.70
N THR A 33 -35.37 -16.16 -21.57
CA THR A 33 -36.02 -16.74 -20.41
C THR A 33 -35.77 -18.24 -20.41
N SER A 34 -35.18 -18.77 -19.37
CA SER A 34 -35.39 -20.15 -18.97
C SER A 34 -35.48 -20.23 -17.46
N ASN A 35 -36.71 -20.40 -17.00
CA ASN A 35 -37.04 -20.76 -15.64
C ASN A 35 -36.39 -22.11 -15.31
N THR A 36 -35.56 -22.14 -14.30
CA THR A 36 -35.38 -23.33 -13.48
C THR A 36 -35.22 -22.88 -12.04
N THR A 37 -36.31 -23.05 -11.32
CA THR A 37 -36.33 -22.95 -9.86
C THR A 37 -35.46 -24.02 -9.27
N ALA A 38 -34.33 -23.65 -8.78
CA ALA A 38 -33.54 -24.46 -7.86
C ALA A 38 -33.23 -23.58 -6.64
N SER A 39 -34.08 -23.74 -5.63
CA SER A 39 -33.79 -23.25 -4.27
C SER A 39 -32.57 -24.00 -3.73
N ASN A 40 -31.39 -23.42 -3.91
CA ASN A 40 -30.22 -23.83 -3.17
C ASN A 40 -30.09 -22.94 -1.95
N THR A 41 -30.74 -23.35 -0.88
CA THR A 41 -30.32 -23.00 0.48
C THR A 41 -28.87 -23.49 0.63
N ALA A 42 -27.93 -22.58 0.37
CA ALA A 42 -26.53 -22.82 0.73
C ALA A 42 -26.47 -22.77 2.26
N THR A 43 -26.67 -23.93 2.87
CA THR A 43 -26.22 -24.16 4.23
C THR A 43 -24.71 -23.99 4.23
N SER A 44 -24.27 -22.83 4.73
CA SER A 44 -22.88 -22.61 5.06
C SER A 44 -22.51 -23.61 6.14
N THR A 45 -22.06 -24.77 5.70
CA THR A 45 -21.41 -25.73 6.59
C THR A 45 -20.07 -25.10 6.93
N THR A 46 -20.00 -24.46 8.08
CA THR A 46 -18.74 -24.12 8.71
C THR A 46 -18.00 -25.44 8.95
N SER A 47 -17.19 -25.82 7.98
CA SER A 47 -16.21 -26.88 8.17
C SER A 47 -15.20 -26.36 9.18
N THR A 48 -15.48 -26.59 10.44
CA THR A 48 -14.46 -26.52 11.49
C THR A 48 -13.50 -27.70 11.23
N THR A 49 -12.66 -27.54 10.21
CA THR A 49 -11.46 -28.34 10.12
C THR A 49 -10.60 -27.85 11.26
N ASN A 50 -10.53 -28.64 12.34
CA ASN A 50 -9.44 -28.60 13.31
C ASN A 50 -8.14 -28.96 12.54
N ALA A 51 -7.72 -28.11 11.61
CA ALA A 51 -6.37 -28.12 11.10
C ALA A 51 -5.50 -27.87 12.33
N LYS A 52 -4.75 -28.87 12.73
CA LYS A 52 -3.72 -28.75 13.76
C LYS A 52 -2.91 -27.53 13.41
N LYS A 53 -3.13 -26.43 14.18
CA LYS A 53 -2.45 -25.16 13.99
C LYS A 53 -0.97 -25.47 14.03
N THR A 54 -0.32 -25.50 12.87
CA THR A 54 1.12 -25.67 12.82
C THR A 54 1.70 -24.45 13.48
N SER A 55 2.60 -24.63 14.44
CA SER A 55 3.10 -23.59 15.36
C SER A 55 3.94 -22.49 14.69
N TYR A 56 3.90 -22.39 13.37
CA TYR A 56 4.64 -21.40 12.59
C TYR A 56 3.92 -20.05 12.46
N PHE A 57 2.58 -20.04 12.61
CA PHE A 57 1.77 -18.82 12.50
C PHE A 57 1.04 -18.57 13.81
N THR A 58 1.04 -17.32 14.24
CA THR A 58 0.33 -16.80 15.42
C THR A 58 -0.95 -16.08 14.98
N ASP A 59 -1.77 -15.66 15.92
CA ASP A 59 -2.97 -14.89 15.61
C ASP A 59 -2.62 -13.52 15.00
N LYS A 60 -1.45 -12.97 15.31
CA LYS A 60 -0.92 -11.75 14.72
C LYS A 60 -0.63 -11.87 13.22
N ASP A 61 -0.27 -13.04 12.72
CA ASP A 61 -0.01 -13.27 11.30
C ASP A 61 -1.28 -13.20 10.45
N TYR A 62 -2.45 -13.24 11.08
CA TYR A 62 -3.74 -13.13 10.42
C TYR A 62 -4.43 -11.80 10.68
N ASP A 63 -3.85 -10.92 11.49
CA ASP A 63 -4.38 -9.60 11.78
C ASP A 63 -3.94 -8.62 10.68
N THR A 64 -4.89 -8.25 9.83
CA THR A 64 -4.68 -7.29 8.75
C THR A 64 -5.11 -5.87 9.14
N SER A 65 -5.56 -5.67 10.38
CA SER A 65 -5.99 -4.36 10.86
C SER A 65 -4.79 -3.46 11.19
N TYR A 66 -4.90 -2.19 10.89
CA TYR A 66 -3.94 -1.17 11.32
C TYR A 66 -4.62 0.20 11.46
N ASP A 67 -4.02 1.07 12.27
CA ASP A 67 -4.46 2.46 12.41
C ASP A 67 -3.67 3.35 11.44
N GLU A 68 -4.36 3.87 10.42
CA GLU A 68 -3.75 4.76 9.42
C GLU A 68 -3.16 6.04 10.01
N LYS A 69 -3.68 6.51 11.16
CA LYS A 69 -3.23 7.76 11.78
C LYS A 69 -1.88 7.63 12.46
N SER A 70 -1.57 6.43 12.93
CA SER A 70 -0.30 6.12 13.60
C SER A 70 0.71 5.46 12.67
N ALA A 71 0.31 5.09 11.45
CA ALA A 71 1.19 4.46 10.48
C ALA A 71 2.17 5.46 9.86
N SER A 72 3.41 5.05 9.74
CA SER A 72 4.40 5.74 8.93
C SER A 72 4.17 5.44 7.45
N THR A 73 4.44 6.40 6.56
CA THR A 73 4.19 6.24 5.13
C THR A 73 5.47 6.27 4.32
N VAL A 74 5.49 5.44 3.27
CA VAL A 74 6.55 5.39 2.27
C VAL A 74 5.91 5.51 0.89
N THR A 75 6.21 6.58 0.17
CA THR A 75 5.75 6.78 -1.19
C THR A 75 6.91 6.60 -2.16
N LEU A 76 6.83 5.58 -2.99
CA LEU A 76 7.83 5.24 -3.99
C LEU A 76 7.61 6.05 -5.27
N SER A 77 8.68 6.59 -5.86
CA SER A 77 8.64 7.35 -7.10
C SER A 77 9.91 7.16 -7.94
N GLY A 78 9.83 6.28 -8.93
CA GLY A 78 11.00 5.96 -9.77
C GLY A 78 12.16 5.39 -8.96
N SER A 79 13.31 6.05 -8.96
CA SER A 79 14.52 5.61 -8.25
C SER A 79 14.65 6.17 -6.82
N THR A 80 13.60 6.80 -6.29
CA THR A 80 13.60 7.44 -4.97
C THR A 80 12.33 7.14 -4.20
N ALA A 81 12.30 7.54 -2.93
CA ALA A 81 11.13 7.46 -2.07
C ALA A 81 10.99 8.71 -1.21
N THR A 82 9.76 8.99 -0.79
CA THR A 82 9.46 10.00 0.24
C THR A 82 8.88 9.27 1.45
N VAL A 83 9.33 9.64 2.64
CA VAL A 83 8.91 9.01 3.89
C VAL A 83 8.33 10.05 4.85
N SER A 84 7.37 9.62 5.66
CA SER A 84 6.76 10.42 6.73
C SER A 84 6.41 9.52 7.91
N GLY A 85 6.66 9.99 9.11
CA GLY A 85 6.44 9.26 10.36
C GLY A 85 7.75 8.83 11.01
N ASP A 86 7.63 8.09 12.10
CA ASP A 86 8.77 7.64 12.90
C ASP A 86 9.33 6.31 12.43
N GLY A 87 10.61 6.06 12.74
CA GLY A 87 11.25 4.78 12.52
C GLY A 87 11.53 4.44 11.06
N VAL A 88 11.35 5.39 10.13
CA VAL A 88 11.66 5.23 8.72
C VAL A 88 12.51 6.39 8.21
N ALA A 89 13.50 6.07 7.40
CA ALA A 89 14.38 7.04 6.75
C ALA A 89 14.68 6.62 5.32
N VAL A 90 15.03 7.59 4.48
CA VAL A 90 15.47 7.33 3.10
C VAL A 90 16.85 7.91 2.89
N SER A 91 17.73 7.15 2.28
CA SER A 91 19.04 7.57 1.81
C SER A 91 19.29 6.94 0.44
N ASP A 92 19.57 7.80 -0.54
CA ASP A 92 19.69 7.39 -1.94
C ASP A 92 18.45 6.57 -2.41
N SER A 93 18.65 5.35 -2.84
CA SER A 93 17.59 4.41 -3.24
C SER A 93 17.24 3.38 -2.16
N THR A 94 17.58 3.64 -0.89
CA THR A 94 17.30 2.73 0.22
C THR A 94 16.38 3.40 1.24
N VAL A 95 15.27 2.75 1.52
CA VAL A 95 14.37 3.08 2.64
C VAL A 95 14.72 2.15 3.79
N THR A 96 15.11 2.70 4.93
CA THR A 96 15.44 1.93 6.13
C THR A 96 14.36 2.08 7.19
N ILE A 97 13.81 0.96 7.63
CA ILE A 97 12.86 0.84 8.74
C ILE A 97 13.63 0.34 9.96
N SER A 98 13.65 1.12 11.04
CA SER A 98 14.51 0.90 12.20
C SER A 98 13.77 0.78 13.54
N LYS A 99 12.44 0.79 13.54
CA LYS A 99 11.62 0.68 14.77
C LYS A 99 10.40 -0.19 14.54
N SER A 100 9.80 -0.65 15.65
CA SER A 100 8.47 -1.24 15.63
C SER A 100 7.43 -0.24 15.09
N GLY A 101 6.38 -0.76 14.47
CA GLY A 101 5.28 0.04 13.96
C GLY A 101 4.70 -0.48 12.64
N THR A 102 3.72 0.27 12.13
CA THR A 102 3.10 0.00 10.85
C THR A 102 3.61 0.96 9.79
N TYR A 103 3.98 0.44 8.64
CA TYR A 103 4.54 1.17 7.51
C TYR A 103 3.72 0.90 6.27
N VAL A 104 3.00 1.92 5.80
CA VAL A 104 2.20 1.85 4.57
C VAL A 104 3.06 2.27 3.39
N ILE A 105 3.28 1.34 2.47
CA ILE A 105 4.12 1.54 1.29
C ILE A 105 3.22 1.63 0.07
N SER A 106 3.43 2.65 -0.76
CA SER A 106 2.64 2.91 -1.96
C SER A 106 3.50 3.39 -3.12
N GLY A 107 2.95 3.36 -4.33
CA GLY A 107 3.58 3.90 -5.53
C GLY A 107 4.44 2.90 -6.30
N GLN A 108 5.30 3.42 -7.16
CA GLN A 108 6.09 2.60 -8.09
C GLN A 108 7.57 2.96 -8.00
N SER A 109 8.44 1.96 -7.97
CA SER A 109 9.87 2.17 -7.99
C SER A 109 10.61 1.24 -8.94
N ASP A 110 11.74 1.78 -9.42
CA ASP A 110 12.76 1.05 -10.15
C ASP A 110 14.10 1.23 -9.42
N GLY A 111 14.51 0.19 -8.72
CA GLY A 111 15.77 0.15 -7.97
C GLY A 111 15.70 0.56 -6.50
N VAL A 112 14.56 1.05 -5.97
CA VAL A 112 14.44 1.31 -4.52
C VAL A 112 14.36 0.01 -3.74
N GLN A 113 15.16 -0.11 -2.69
CA GLN A 113 15.14 -1.21 -1.73
C GLN A 113 14.55 -0.75 -0.40
N ILE A 114 13.68 -1.56 0.18
CA ILE A 114 13.21 -1.40 1.55
C ILE A 114 14.00 -2.36 2.45
N LYS A 115 14.70 -1.79 3.41
CA LYS A 115 15.54 -2.53 4.35
C LYS A 115 14.96 -2.41 5.75
N ILE A 116 14.75 -3.54 6.42
CA ILE A 116 14.27 -3.58 7.80
C ILE A 116 15.44 -3.94 8.70
N GLU A 117 15.78 -3.00 9.60
CA GLU A 117 16.88 -3.06 10.57
C GLU A 117 16.38 -2.61 11.93
N ALA A 118 15.32 -3.23 12.42
CA ALA A 118 14.73 -2.97 13.71
C ALA A 118 15.38 -3.83 14.82
N GLU A 119 15.06 -3.58 16.07
CA GLU A 119 15.54 -4.39 17.18
C GLU A 119 14.91 -5.79 17.16
N LYS A 120 15.58 -6.76 17.76
CA LYS A 120 15.10 -8.17 17.79
C LYS A 120 13.83 -8.38 18.61
N THR A 121 13.36 -7.34 19.28
CA THR A 121 12.11 -7.32 20.04
C THR A 121 11.01 -6.57 19.32
N ASP A 122 11.31 -5.93 18.18
CA ASP A 122 10.40 -5.08 17.45
C ASP A 122 9.53 -5.88 16.47
N ASP A 123 8.24 -5.61 16.50
CA ASP A 123 7.27 -6.08 15.53
C ASP A 123 7.09 -5.01 14.44
N VAL A 124 7.36 -5.37 13.19
CA VAL A 124 7.25 -4.49 12.02
C VAL A 124 6.11 -4.98 11.13
N HIS A 125 5.11 -4.12 10.91
CA HIS A 125 3.99 -4.39 10.01
C HIS A 125 4.16 -3.61 8.72
N ILE A 126 4.21 -4.31 7.60
CA ILE A 126 4.31 -3.72 6.26
C ILE A 126 2.97 -3.86 5.55
N VAL A 127 2.38 -2.73 5.16
CA VAL A 127 1.15 -2.68 4.37
C VAL A 127 1.50 -2.25 2.95
N LEU A 128 1.30 -3.15 1.98
CA LEU A 128 1.53 -2.87 0.56
C LEU A 128 0.25 -2.31 -0.07
N ASN A 129 0.19 -1.01 -0.27
CA ASN A 129 -0.96 -0.31 -0.82
C ASN A 129 -0.70 0.12 -2.27
N GLY A 130 -1.00 -0.76 -3.22
CA GLY A 130 -0.83 -0.48 -4.65
C GLY A 130 0.63 -0.28 -5.05
N VAL A 131 1.52 -1.13 -4.56
CA VAL A 131 2.97 -1.05 -4.79
C VAL A 131 3.37 -1.83 -6.04
N THR A 132 4.25 -1.22 -6.84
CA THR A 132 5.02 -1.90 -7.88
C THR A 132 6.50 -1.63 -7.65
N MET A 133 7.29 -2.68 -7.48
CA MET A 133 8.74 -2.55 -7.27
C MET A 133 9.50 -3.45 -8.25
N THR A 134 10.46 -2.85 -8.95
CA THR A 134 11.45 -3.56 -9.76
C THR A 134 12.81 -3.36 -9.14
N ASN A 135 13.53 -4.42 -8.87
CA ASN A 135 14.87 -4.35 -8.30
C ASN A 135 15.72 -5.54 -8.78
N THR A 136 17.02 -5.33 -8.93
CA THR A 136 17.97 -6.41 -9.22
C THR A 136 18.30 -7.25 -7.98
N ASN A 137 18.05 -6.70 -6.79
CA ASN A 137 18.21 -7.36 -5.50
C ASN A 137 16.82 -7.58 -4.87
N ALA A 138 16.77 -8.08 -3.64
CA ALA A 138 15.52 -8.16 -2.90
C ALA A 138 14.90 -6.78 -2.74
N ALA A 139 13.65 -6.60 -3.22
CA ALA A 139 12.94 -5.34 -3.11
C ALA A 139 12.65 -4.99 -1.64
N ILE A 140 12.34 -6.00 -0.82
CA ILE A 140 12.18 -5.90 0.63
C ILE A 140 13.16 -6.89 1.26
N SER A 141 13.96 -6.44 2.21
CA SER A 141 14.97 -7.24 2.90
C SER A 141 14.91 -6.95 4.40
N ALA A 142 14.72 -7.96 5.20
CA ALA A 142 14.80 -7.86 6.66
C ALA A 142 16.13 -8.47 7.14
N THR A 143 16.96 -7.65 7.76
CA THR A 143 18.25 -8.07 8.35
C THR A 143 18.16 -8.25 9.85
N SER A 144 17.27 -7.52 10.51
CA SER A 144 17.00 -7.61 11.95
C SER A 144 15.59 -7.11 12.25
N ALA A 145 14.83 -7.91 12.98
CA ALA A 145 13.56 -7.56 13.61
C ALA A 145 13.17 -8.70 14.58
N GLY A 146 12.18 -8.48 15.43
CA GLY A 146 11.50 -9.54 16.17
C GLY A 146 10.62 -10.36 15.24
N HIS A 147 9.62 -9.69 14.66
CA HIS A 147 8.75 -10.24 13.63
C HIS A 147 8.53 -9.20 12.51
N VAL A 148 8.33 -9.71 11.30
CA VAL A 148 7.90 -8.90 10.15
C VAL A 148 6.61 -9.50 9.61
N TYR A 149 5.55 -8.70 9.61
CA TYR A 149 4.24 -9.03 9.07
C TYR A 149 4.04 -8.30 7.74
N LEU A 150 3.51 -9.00 6.71
CA LEU A 150 3.34 -8.45 5.37
C LEU A 150 1.92 -8.73 4.85
#